data_038473768ddfd09f14d19b820dd6d8f4
#
_entry.id   038473768ddfd09f14d19b820dd6d8f4
#
_cell.length_a   1.000
_cell.length_b   1.000
_cell.length_c   1.000
_cell.angle_alpha   90.00
_cell.angle_beta   90.00
_cell.angle_gamma   90.00
#
_symmetry.space_group_name_H-M   'P 1'
#
loop_
_entity.id
_entity.type
_entity.pdbx_description
1 polymer ?
#
loop_
_entity_poly.entity_id
_entity_poly.type
_entity_poly.pdbx_seq_one_letter_code
_entity_poly.pdbx_strand_id
1 'polypeptide(L)'
;MALTKVNSGGVEDGEITNSDIHTSAAIAGSKIDPTFAGTSGVKLPVGTTAQRVNTTGLVRFNSETGLLEYYDGTTYKGLDSPPTVSSVNSSNFESSALPTNVVITGSNFSSTVTVKFIGADGTETASGSVTRDSATQVTAQIPNTITSNNEPYKIQVTNSSGLSGTLASAFNIDAAPVFSVASGSLGTLGSYGAGSGLTAVTATDDEGDSITFSVTSGSVPGGLTFNSNGTWSGNANSVSSSTTSTFTVTASDGTNTSTRQYTVTVNPVYVVLSGSGTWTPASNITSAEILIVGGGASGARSPNVSSGGGGAGGIVHRASYTFTSTDKSSGIAYSVGAGGNGVGISPEAYDGGYNNGGDTTFAVSGGTITAKGGGGGAGYGGNSPHKSGFGSSYYAPSQGGSGGGGAWESGTGATSNQADFTGWTSYGNSGGNRVSGENYSGAGGGGAAAAGSNSTVAAGGAGGAGQLFSSFTSYGESGYFGGGGGGGSNTTASAAAGGNGGGGDGGYASNGSGGGTIYSGTNAIDGTGGGGGGAKNPGYGTYTSKSGDGGNGTILIKY
;
A
#
# COMPACT_ATOMS: atom_id res chain seq x y z
N MET A 1 44.89 72.90 -83.63
CA MET A 1 43.74 73.80 -83.47
C MET A 1 43.23 73.67 -82.07
N ALA A 2 43.32 74.73 -81.29
CA ALA A 2 42.69 74.73 -79.98
C ALA A 2 41.19 74.91 -80.19
N LEU A 3 40.38 73.90 -79.78
CA LEU A 3 38.94 74.01 -79.81
C LEU A 3 38.51 75.03 -78.73
N THR A 4 38.05 76.16 -79.22
CA THR A 4 37.39 77.18 -78.37
C THR A 4 36.10 76.60 -77.79
N LYS A 5 35.87 76.89 -76.56
CA LYS A 5 34.69 76.44 -75.77
C LYS A 5 33.43 76.35 -76.62
N VAL A 6 32.84 75.13 -76.68
CA VAL A 6 31.45 74.92 -77.10
C VAL A 6 30.55 75.41 -75.94
N ASN A 7 29.71 76.43 -76.17
CA ASN A 7 28.75 76.92 -75.22
C ASN A 7 27.48 76.03 -75.29
N SER A 8 26.63 76.12 -74.32
CA SER A 8 25.47 75.22 -74.06
C SER A 8 24.41 75.15 -75.19
N GLY A 9 24.66 75.76 -76.34
CA GLY A 9 23.74 75.66 -77.46
C GLY A 9 24.35 75.02 -78.72
N GLY A 10 25.54 74.36 -78.56
CA GLY A 10 26.28 73.86 -79.73
C GLY A 10 26.48 72.36 -79.77
N VAL A 11 25.85 71.60 -78.87
CA VAL A 11 25.88 70.13 -78.92
C VAL A 11 24.42 69.63 -78.73
N GLU A 12 23.91 68.94 -79.74
CA GLU A 12 22.55 68.32 -79.64
C GLU A 12 22.60 67.10 -78.73
N ASP A 13 21.43 66.80 -78.16
CA ASP A 13 21.29 65.69 -77.23
C ASP A 13 21.70 64.36 -77.93
N GLY A 14 22.69 63.66 -77.35
CA GLY A 14 23.21 62.39 -77.86
C GLY A 14 24.48 62.55 -78.77
N GLU A 15 24.97 63.74 -79.03
CA GLU A 15 26.17 63.95 -79.86
C GLU A 15 27.49 63.70 -79.16
N ILE A 16 27.53 63.75 -77.80
CA ILE A 16 28.75 63.39 -77.05
C ILE A 16 28.65 61.95 -76.59
N THR A 17 29.39 61.08 -77.24
CA THR A 17 29.50 59.67 -76.87
C THR A 17 30.68 59.43 -75.92
N ASN A 18 30.76 58.22 -75.30
CA ASN A 18 31.86 57.85 -74.40
C ASN A 18 33.27 57.95 -75.08
N SER A 19 33.32 57.88 -76.38
CA SER A 19 34.57 58.07 -77.21
C SER A 19 34.99 59.51 -77.29
N ASP A 20 34.10 60.44 -77.11
CA ASP A 20 34.37 61.87 -77.24
C ASP A 20 34.87 62.49 -75.93
N ILE A 21 34.77 61.79 -74.83
CA ILE A 21 35.30 62.20 -73.52
C ILE A 21 36.67 61.56 -73.33
N HIS A 22 37.73 62.41 -73.33
CA HIS A 22 39.08 61.91 -73.07
C HIS A 22 39.16 61.20 -71.70
N THR A 23 39.85 60.08 -71.61
CA THR A 23 39.93 59.23 -70.39
C THR A 23 40.49 59.95 -69.17
N SER A 24 41.16 61.09 -69.34
CA SER A 24 41.65 61.94 -68.24
C SER A 24 40.81 63.22 -68.01
N ALA A 25 39.64 63.32 -68.62
CA ALA A 25 38.76 64.47 -68.39
C ALA A 25 38.17 64.43 -66.92
N ALA A 26 38.58 65.36 -66.07
CA ALA A 26 38.03 65.56 -64.77
C ALA A 26 36.71 66.32 -64.88
N ILE A 27 35.58 65.61 -65.00
CA ILE A 27 34.27 66.24 -65.01
C ILE A 27 33.89 66.42 -63.52
N ALA A 28 33.75 67.69 -63.08
CA ALA A 28 33.34 67.98 -61.73
C ALA A 28 31.94 67.39 -61.48
N GLY A 29 31.75 66.67 -60.35
CA GLY A 29 30.47 65.99 -60.00
C GLY A 29 29.26 66.95 -60.00
N SER A 30 29.47 68.28 -59.80
CA SER A 30 28.42 69.29 -59.92
C SER A 30 27.91 69.52 -61.35
N LYS A 31 28.55 68.86 -62.35
CA LYS A 31 28.20 68.92 -63.77
C LYS A 31 27.56 67.65 -64.29
N ILE A 32 27.43 66.66 -63.45
CA ILE A 32 26.77 65.43 -63.79
C ILE A 32 25.35 65.48 -63.20
N ASP A 33 24.36 65.49 -64.08
CA ASP A 33 22.96 65.31 -63.59
C ASP A 33 22.77 63.86 -63.12
N PRO A 34 22.50 63.61 -61.87
CA PRO A 34 22.30 62.25 -61.35
C PRO A 34 20.97 61.62 -61.72
N THR A 35 20.10 62.30 -62.48
CA THR A 35 18.84 61.71 -62.95
C THR A 35 19.13 60.68 -64.05
N PHE A 36 19.17 59.42 -63.64
CA PHE A 36 19.24 58.29 -64.54
C PHE A 36 17.85 57.93 -65.04
N ALA A 37 17.46 58.41 -66.18
CA ALA A 37 16.20 58.06 -66.84
C ALA A 37 16.36 56.71 -67.54
N GLY A 38 16.19 55.64 -66.85
CA GLY A 38 16.20 54.29 -67.40
C GLY A 38 16.13 53.14 -66.36
N THR A 39 15.79 51.96 -66.81
CA THR A 39 15.69 50.76 -65.97
C THR A 39 17.03 50.08 -65.64
N SER A 40 18.16 50.62 -66.18
CA SER A 40 19.47 49.97 -66.10
C SER A 40 20.27 50.24 -64.80
N GLY A 41 19.82 51.14 -63.95
CA GLY A 41 20.48 51.48 -62.69
C GLY A 41 21.90 52.03 -62.79
N VAL A 42 22.51 52.37 -61.66
CA VAL A 42 23.92 52.83 -61.57
C VAL A 42 24.79 51.62 -61.26
N LYS A 43 25.82 51.40 -62.11
CA LYS A 43 26.87 50.42 -61.80
C LYS A 43 27.84 51.01 -60.79
N LEU A 44 27.78 50.50 -59.56
CA LEU A 44 28.71 50.90 -58.51
C LEU A 44 30.08 50.22 -58.65
N PRO A 45 31.15 50.85 -58.11
CA PRO A 45 32.45 50.19 -58.05
C PRO A 45 32.39 48.88 -57.33
N VAL A 46 33.00 47.83 -57.92
CA VAL A 46 33.08 46.48 -57.37
C VAL A 46 34.52 46.18 -56.95
N GLY A 47 34.74 45.63 -55.80
CA GLY A 47 36.06 45.20 -55.35
C GLY A 47 36.07 44.43 -54.05
N THR A 48 37.21 43.84 -53.72
CA THR A 48 37.41 43.07 -52.46
C THR A 48 37.57 44.02 -51.28
N THR A 49 37.53 43.46 -50.07
CA THR A 49 37.78 44.18 -48.79
C THR A 49 39.17 44.88 -48.83
N ALA A 50 40.17 44.20 -49.37
CA ALA A 50 41.51 44.77 -49.51
C ALA A 50 41.62 45.97 -50.50
N GLN A 51 40.62 46.11 -51.38
CA GLN A 51 40.55 47.21 -52.39
C GLN A 51 39.69 48.39 -51.89
N ARG A 52 39.44 48.50 -50.61
CA ARG A 52 38.69 49.62 -49.99
C ARG A 52 39.53 50.90 -50.07
N VAL A 53 38.89 51.98 -50.47
CA VAL A 53 39.46 53.31 -50.45
C VAL A 53 38.69 54.14 -49.43
N ASN A 54 39.40 54.70 -48.43
CA ASN A 54 38.80 55.41 -47.30
C ASN A 54 38.41 56.86 -47.73
N THR A 55 37.39 56.96 -48.57
CA THR A 55 36.77 58.22 -48.93
C THR A 55 35.39 58.33 -48.38
N THR A 56 35.15 59.29 -47.44
CA THR A 56 33.85 59.49 -46.78
C THR A 56 32.73 59.66 -47.80
N GLY A 57 31.67 58.89 -47.67
CA GLY A 57 30.53 58.87 -48.57
C GLY A 57 30.69 57.95 -49.79
N LEU A 58 31.85 57.28 -49.97
CA LEU A 58 32.04 56.34 -51.10
C LEU A 58 31.11 55.15 -50.86
N VAL A 59 30.28 54.85 -51.88
CA VAL A 59 29.42 53.64 -51.93
C VAL A 59 29.99 52.69 -52.98
N ARG A 60 30.10 51.40 -52.63
CA ARG A 60 30.62 50.35 -53.51
C ARG A 60 30.00 48.99 -53.19
N PHE A 61 30.12 48.03 -54.10
CA PHE A 61 29.80 46.62 -53.86
C PHE A 61 31.07 45.86 -53.46
N ASN A 62 31.07 45.23 -52.33
CA ASN A 62 32.15 44.36 -51.87
C ASN A 62 31.88 42.92 -52.33
N SER A 63 32.73 42.41 -53.19
CA SER A 63 32.62 41.09 -53.82
C SER A 63 32.92 39.93 -52.87
N GLU A 64 33.61 40.16 -51.74
CA GLU A 64 33.88 39.14 -50.73
C GLU A 64 32.72 38.97 -49.77
N THR A 65 32.07 40.07 -49.34
CA THR A 65 30.93 40.03 -48.46
C THR A 65 29.60 39.92 -49.21
N GLY A 66 29.55 40.19 -50.47
CA GLY A 66 28.35 40.23 -51.30
C GLY A 66 27.40 41.39 -50.95
N LEU A 67 27.90 42.40 -50.26
CA LEU A 67 27.09 43.52 -49.75
C LEU A 67 27.47 44.83 -50.44
N LEU A 68 26.44 45.67 -50.55
CA LEU A 68 26.72 47.10 -50.83
C LEU A 68 27.27 47.68 -49.52
N GLU A 69 28.34 48.48 -49.62
CA GLU A 69 28.98 49.11 -48.48
C GLU A 69 29.24 50.59 -48.73
N TYR A 70 29.27 51.42 -47.70
CA TYR A 70 29.69 52.80 -47.74
C TYR A 70 30.69 53.09 -46.63
N TYR A 71 31.55 54.06 -46.86
CA TYR A 71 32.53 54.54 -45.90
C TYR A 71 31.94 55.73 -45.14
N ASP A 72 31.78 55.64 -43.82
CA ASP A 72 31.19 56.68 -42.99
C ASP A 72 32.18 57.76 -42.51
N GLY A 73 33.41 57.65 -42.92
CA GLY A 73 34.55 58.54 -42.53
C GLY A 73 35.47 57.86 -41.49
N THR A 74 35.04 56.77 -40.89
CA THR A 74 35.78 55.96 -39.88
C THR A 74 35.90 54.49 -40.28
N THR A 75 34.81 53.89 -40.72
CA THR A 75 34.77 52.48 -41.10
C THR A 75 33.84 52.25 -42.30
N TYR A 76 34.02 51.10 -42.98
CA TYR A 76 33.06 50.66 -43.98
C TYR A 76 31.82 49.99 -43.26
N LYS A 77 30.62 50.49 -43.59
CA LYS A 77 29.32 49.96 -43.15
C LYS A 77 28.66 49.22 -44.30
N GLY A 78 28.26 47.98 -44.09
CA GLY A 78 27.42 47.23 -45.03
C GLY A 78 26.02 47.82 -45.11
N LEU A 79 25.55 48.02 -46.35
CA LEU A 79 24.15 48.27 -46.63
C LEU A 79 23.47 46.92 -46.77
N ASP A 80 22.98 46.38 -45.67
CA ASP A 80 22.26 45.09 -45.60
C ASP A 80 20.77 45.36 -45.39
N SER A 81 19.95 44.45 -45.83
CA SER A 81 18.53 44.45 -45.47
C SER A 81 18.34 43.66 -44.18
N PRO A 82 17.55 44.13 -43.25
CA PRO A 82 17.27 43.34 -42.06
C PRO A 82 16.72 41.97 -42.46
N PRO A 83 17.12 40.89 -41.77
CA PRO A 83 16.54 39.61 -42.02
C PRO A 83 15.07 39.63 -41.61
N THR A 84 14.24 38.87 -42.30
CA THR A 84 12.88 38.59 -41.84
C THR A 84 12.81 37.15 -41.36
N VAL A 85 12.05 36.90 -40.31
CA VAL A 85 11.73 35.54 -39.83
C VAL A 85 10.24 35.34 -40.02
N SER A 86 9.83 34.38 -40.85
CA SER A 86 8.42 34.19 -41.23
C SER A 86 7.78 33.00 -40.58
N SER A 87 8.52 31.91 -40.36
CA SER A 87 8.00 30.70 -39.76
C SER A 87 9.11 29.80 -39.22
N VAL A 88 8.70 28.82 -38.42
CA VAL A 88 9.53 27.70 -37.97
C VAL A 88 8.88 26.37 -38.41
N ASN A 89 9.66 25.28 -38.37
CA ASN A 89 9.20 23.96 -38.76
C ASN A 89 8.24 23.32 -37.77
N SER A 90 8.21 23.76 -36.49
CA SER A 90 7.27 23.32 -35.45
C SER A 90 6.98 24.48 -34.53
N SER A 91 5.71 24.58 -34.06
CA SER A 91 5.29 25.51 -33.02
C SER A 91 5.40 24.93 -31.60
N ASN A 92 5.64 23.62 -31.45
CA ASN A 92 5.85 22.94 -30.18
C ASN A 92 7.06 22.02 -30.27
N PHE A 93 7.89 21.99 -29.23
CA PHE A 93 9.04 21.11 -29.10
C PHE A 93 8.97 20.42 -27.74
N GLU A 94 9.18 19.11 -27.72
CA GLU A 94 9.15 18.30 -26.51
C GLU A 94 10.34 18.64 -25.59
N SER A 95 10.08 18.90 -24.32
CA SER A 95 11.12 19.17 -23.32
C SER A 95 12.10 18.00 -23.17
N SER A 96 11.61 16.77 -23.33
CA SER A 96 12.40 15.53 -23.28
C SER A 96 13.32 15.35 -24.50
N ALA A 97 13.02 16.03 -25.63
CA ALA A 97 13.80 15.97 -26.86
C ALA A 97 14.89 17.04 -26.96
N LEU A 98 14.98 17.95 -25.98
CA LEU A 98 16.01 18.98 -25.97
C LEU A 98 17.39 18.40 -25.57
N PRO A 99 18.49 18.86 -26.19
CA PRO A 99 18.56 19.90 -27.23
C PRO A 99 18.14 19.39 -28.63
N THR A 100 17.32 20.16 -29.34
CA THR A 100 16.82 19.82 -30.70
C THR A 100 17.01 20.95 -31.68
N ASN A 101 16.86 20.68 -32.97
CA ASN A 101 17.01 21.68 -34.00
C ASN A 101 15.69 22.26 -34.46
N VAL A 102 15.61 23.60 -34.55
CA VAL A 102 14.55 24.34 -35.21
C VAL A 102 15.01 24.82 -36.56
N VAL A 103 14.20 24.61 -37.60
CA VAL A 103 14.41 25.13 -38.93
C VAL A 103 13.64 26.44 -39.08
N ILE A 104 14.34 27.54 -39.30
CA ILE A 104 13.81 28.90 -39.35
C ILE A 104 13.73 29.29 -40.82
N THR A 105 12.56 29.67 -41.28
CA THR A 105 12.33 30.18 -42.66
C THR A 105 12.15 31.69 -42.62
N GLY A 106 12.69 32.37 -43.61
CA GLY A 106 12.64 33.81 -43.69
C GLY A 106 13.26 34.37 -44.99
N SER A 107 13.85 35.54 -44.90
CA SER A 107 14.58 36.13 -46.03
C SER A 107 15.77 37.00 -45.55
N ASN A 108 16.68 37.33 -46.46
CA ASN A 108 17.83 38.18 -46.21
C ASN A 108 18.80 37.65 -45.13
N PHE A 109 18.92 36.34 -44.96
CA PHE A 109 19.91 35.77 -44.06
C PHE A 109 21.30 35.90 -44.66
N SER A 110 22.21 36.65 -43.99
CA SER A 110 23.59 36.80 -44.42
C SER A 110 24.37 35.49 -44.30
N SER A 111 25.56 35.42 -44.89
CA SER A 111 26.41 34.22 -44.83
C SER A 111 26.76 33.78 -43.41
N THR A 112 26.75 34.71 -42.47
CA THR A 112 26.96 34.48 -41.04
C THR A 112 25.80 35.10 -40.27
N VAL A 113 25.09 34.30 -39.52
CA VAL A 113 23.97 34.74 -38.66
C VAL A 113 24.15 34.22 -37.24
N THR A 114 23.54 34.90 -36.28
CA THR A 114 23.35 34.41 -34.91
C THR A 114 21.86 34.29 -34.61
N VAL A 115 21.50 33.33 -33.75
CA VAL A 115 20.13 33.09 -33.36
C VAL A 115 20.03 33.17 -31.83
N LYS A 116 19.01 33.86 -31.34
CA LYS A 116 18.61 33.90 -29.94
C LYS A 116 17.16 33.52 -29.81
N PHE A 117 16.87 32.81 -28.71
CA PHE A 117 15.54 32.52 -28.25
C PHE A 117 15.21 33.45 -27.10
N ILE A 118 14.08 34.12 -27.13
CA ILE A 118 13.69 35.14 -26.14
C ILE A 118 12.39 34.70 -25.50
N GLY A 119 12.44 34.40 -24.20
CA GLY A 119 11.29 34.03 -23.42
C GLY A 119 10.26 35.16 -23.26
N ALA A 120 9.06 34.83 -22.82
CA ALA A 120 8.01 35.81 -22.56
C ALA A 120 8.42 36.85 -21.49
N ASP A 121 9.27 36.46 -20.54
CA ASP A 121 9.87 37.32 -19.52
C ASP A 121 11.00 38.25 -20.07
N GLY A 122 11.39 38.09 -21.34
CA GLY A 122 12.48 38.81 -21.97
C GLY A 122 13.86 38.20 -21.78
N THR A 123 13.97 37.04 -21.11
CA THR A 123 15.26 36.33 -20.96
C THR A 123 15.75 35.86 -22.32
N GLU A 124 16.99 36.23 -22.69
CA GLU A 124 17.63 35.85 -23.94
C GLU A 124 18.52 34.61 -23.75
N THR A 125 18.31 33.59 -24.57
CA THR A 125 19.15 32.39 -24.63
C THR A 125 19.73 32.24 -26.01
N ALA A 126 21.06 32.15 -26.11
CA ALA A 126 21.73 31.92 -27.40
C ALA A 126 21.49 30.49 -27.88
N SER A 127 21.38 30.31 -29.22
CA SER A 127 21.33 28.98 -29.81
C SER A 127 22.63 28.20 -29.52
N GLY A 128 22.51 26.89 -29.28
CA GLY A 128 23.64 25.99 -29.05
C GLY A 128 24.52 25.83 -30.32
N SER A 129 23.90 25.85 -31.49
CA SER A 129 24.58 25.86 -32.79
C SER A 129 23.68 26.51 -33.83
N VAL A 130 24.30 27.13 -34.85
CA VAL A 130 23.60 27.79 -35.96
C VAL A 130 24.24 27.39 -37.28
N THR A 131 23.44 26.90 -38.21
CA THR A 131 23.82 26.62 -39.59
C THR A 131 22.95 27.44 -40.50
N ARG A 132 23.58 28.27 -41.38
CA ARG A 132 22.87 28.98 -42.42
C ARG A 132 22.76 28.06 -43.64
N ASP A 133 21.56 27.54 -43.90
CA ASP A 133 21.31 26.62 -45.02
C ASP A 133 21.20 27.35 -46.36
N SER A 134 20.53 28.52 -46.34
CA SER A 134 20.37 29.39 -47.53
C SER A 134 20.12 30.84 -47.11
N ALA A 135 19.91 31.73 -48.07
CA ALA A 135 19.47 33.11 -47.80
C ALA A 135 18.04 33.19 -47.21
N THR A 136 17.32 32.07 -47.22
CA THR A 136 15.92 31.97 -46.73
C THR A 136 15.71 30.91 -45.65
N GLN A 137 16.77 30.20 -45.23
CA GLN A 137 16.67 29.15 -44.24
C GLN A 137 17.90 29.11 -43.31
N VAL A 138 17.63 28.95 -42.03
CA VAL A 138 18.62 28.77 -40.96
C VAL A 138 18.19 27.64 -40.06
N THR A 139 19.09 26.71 -39.74
CA THR A 139 18.90 25.68 -38.71
C THR A 139 19.62 26.11 -37.44
N ALA A 140 18.90 26.16 -36.33
CA ALA A 140 19.40 26.56 -35.02
C ALA A 140 19.06 25.52 -33.96
N GLN A 141 19.97 25.29 -33.03
CA GLN A 141 19.74 24.35 -31.94
C GLN A 141 19.09 25.06 -30.74
N ILE A 142 17.91 24.58 -30.33
CA ILE A 142 17.24 24.94 -29.06
C ILE A 142 18.00 24.22 -27.95
N PRO A 143 18.63 24.93 -26.99
CA PRO A 143 19.37 24.30 -25.92
C PRO A 143 18.44 23.76 -24.81
N ASN A 144 18.93 22.81 -24.03
CA ASN A 144 18.20 22.21 -22.91
C ASN A 144 17.98 23.15 -21.70
N THR A 145 18.48 24.38 -21.77
CA THR A 145 18.22 25.43 -20.76
C THR A 145 16.91 26.18 -21.01
N ILE A 146 16.26 25.93 -22.14
CA ILE A 146 14.95 26.49 -22.48
C ILE A 146 13.88 25.56 -21.86
N THR A 147 12.89 26.15 -21.20
CA THR A 147 11.83 25.44 -20.44
C THR A 147 10.47 26.02 -20.78
N SER A 148 9.39 25.32 -20.46
CA SER A 148 8.00 25.78 -20.63
C SER A 148 7.66 27.03 -19.82
N ASN A 149 8.38 27.33 -18.73
CA ASN A 149 8.06 28.45 -17.85
C ASN A 149 8.10 29.85 -18.51
N ASN A 150 8.82 29.99 -19.62
CA ASN A 150 9.06 31.29 -20.28
C ASN A 150 8.49 31.37 -21.69
N GLU A 151 7.57 30.53 -22.04
CA GLU A 151 6.89 30.52 -23.34
C GLU A 151 5.73 31.54 -23.42
N PRO A 152 5.29 31.93 -24.61
CA PRO A 152 5.83 31.53 -25.93
C PRO A 152 7.17 32.17 -26.22
N TYR A 153 8.09 31.41 -26.83
CA TYR A 153 9.39 31.91 -27.19
C TYR A 153 9.34 32.68 -28.53
N LYS A 154 10.10 33.80 -28.58
CA LYS A 154 10.42 34.55 -29.80
C LYS A 154 11.74 34.04 -30.34
N ILE A 155 11.90 34.05 -31.66
CA ILE A 155 13.17 33.79 -32.33
C ILE A 155 13.68 35.09 -32.94
N GLN A 156 14.90 35.47 -32.60
CA GLN A 156 15.61 36.57 -33.23
C GLN A 156 16.80 36.04 -34.02
N VAL A 157 16.82 36.38 -35.32
CA VAL A 157 17.97 36.14 -36.19
C VAL A 157 18.66 37.45 -36.42
N THR A 158 19.98 37.49 -36.21
CA THR A 158 20.80 38.69 -36.42
C THR A 158 21.87 38.42 -37.48
N ASN A 159 21.90 39.21 -38.54
CA ASN A 159 22.90 39.19 -39.58
C ASN A 159 24.26 39.71 -39.09
N SER A 160 25.33 39.44 -39.82
CA SER A 160 26.67 39.95 -39.53
C SER A 160 26.78 41.48 -39.54
N SER A 161 25.83 42.17 -40.17
CA SER A 161 25.68 43.64 -40.13
C SER A 161 25.14 44.19 -38.80
N GLY A 162 24.65 43.31 -37.91
CA GLY A 162 23.95 43.67 -36.65
C GLY A 162 22.45 43.92 -36.79
N LEU A 163 21.91 43.87 -38.01
CA LEU A 163 20.47 44.00 -38.25
C LEU A 163 19.77 42.70 -37.89
N SER A 164 18.62 42.80 -37.22
CA SER A 164 17.87 41.66 -36.69
C SER A 164 16.45 41.61 -37.25
N GLY A 165 15.93 40.39 -37.39
CA GLY A 165 14.52 40.08 -37.59
C GLY A 165 14.01 39.17 -36.50
N THR A 166 12.76 39.34 -36.07
CA THR A 166 12.17 38.60 -34.97
C THR A 166 10.83 37.99 -35.37
N LEU A 167 10.60 36.74 -35.02
CA LEU A 167 9.29 36.09 -35.06
C LEU A 167 8.77 36.01 -33.61
N ALA A 168 7.67 36.69 -33.33
CA ALA A 168 7.00 36.63 -32.03
C ALA A 168 6.20 35.34 -31.93
N SER A 169 6.12 34.77 -30.70
CA SER A 169 5.37 33.53 -30.42
C SER A 169 5.73 32.41 -31.42
N ALA A 170 7.04 32.20 -31.60
CA ALA A 170 7.54 31.25 -32.59
C ALA A 170 7.28 29.81 -32.23
N PHE A 171 7.44 29.46 -30.94
CA PHE A 171 7.24 28.11 -30.46
C PHE A 171 7.04 28.07 -28.94
N ASN A 172 6.48 26.94 -28.47
CA ASN A 172 6.35 26.53 -27.07
C ASN A 172 7.22 25.30 -26.79
N ILE A 173 7.42 25.00 -25.51
CA ILE A 173 8.07 23.79 -25.02
C ILE A 173 7.02 22.96 -24.29
N ASP A 174 6.70 21.80 -24.80
CA ASP A 174 5.78 20.84 -24.21
C ASP A 174 6.45 20.17 -22.99
N ALA A 175 5.94 20.42 -21.79
CA ALA A 175 6.48 19.91 -20.54
C ALA A 175 5.88 18.54 -20.20
N ALA A 176 6.64 17.70 -19.48
CA ALA A 176 6.10 16.45 -18.98
C ALA A 176 5.17 16.68 -17.76
N PRO A 177 4.10 15.88 -17.60
CA PRO A 177 3.18 15.98 -16.47
C PRO A 177 3.89 15.93 -15.13
N VAL A 178 3.47 16.75 -14.16
CA VAL A 178 4.01 16.82 -12.82
C VAL A 178 3.03 16.18 -11.82
N PHE A 179 3.44 15.09 -11.17
CA PHE A 179 2.61 14.44 -10.15
C PHE A 179 2.35 15.36 -8.96
N SER A 180 1.08 15.54 -8.59
CA SER A 180 0.66 16.29 -7.40
C SER A 180 0.72 15.44 -6.12
N VAL A 181 0.62 14.10 -6.24
CA VAL A 181 0.69 13.16 -5.11
C VAL A 181 2.13 12.71 -4.91
N ALA A 182 2.66 12.83 -3.69
CA ALA A 182 4.01 12.39 -3.34
C ALA A 182 4.19 10.88 -3.55
N SER A 183 5.42 10.43 -3.81
CA SER A 183 5.76 9.00 -3.85
C SER A 183 5.51 8.34 -2.50
N GLY A 184 5.23 7.03 -2.50
CA GLY A 184 5.01 6.26 -1.28
C GLY A 184 3.62 5.65 -1.18
N SER A 185 3.04 5.60 0.02
CA SER A 185 1.78 4.92 0.27
C SER A 185 0.57 5.71 -0.23
N LEU A 186 -0.27 5.04 -1.01
CA LEU A 186 -1.60 5.55 -1.40
C LEU A 186 -2.69 5.13 -0.41
N GLY A 187 -2.36 4.31 0.58
CA GLY A 187 -3.27 3.90 1.64
C GLY A 187 -3.16 2.42 2.01
N THR A 188 -3.98 2.06 2.99
CA THR A 188 -4.10 0.68 3.50
C THR A 188 -5.56 0.27 3.44
N LEU A 189 -5.82 -0.93 2.94
CA LEU A 189 -7.14 -1.55 2.91
C LEU A 189 -7.15 -2.81 3.77
N GLY A 190 -8.33 -3.19 4.27
CA GLY A 190 -8.56 -4.56 4.68
C GLY A 190 -8.82 -5.47 3.47
N SER A 191 -8.72 -6.77 3.65
CA SER A 191 -9.20 -7.76 2.69
C SER A 191 -10.63 -7.42 2.26
N TYR A 192 -10.92 -7.55 0.97
CA TYR A 192 -12.17 -7.13 0.32
C TYR A 192 -12.49 -5.61 0.42
N GLY A 193 -11.55 -4.79 0.91
CA GLY A 193 -11.72 -3.35 0.97
C GLY A 193 -11.86 -2.73 -0.41
N ALA A 194 -12.76 -1.75 -0.55
CA ALA A 194 -13.01 -1.07 -1.81
C ALA A 194 -11.84 -0.16 -2.21
N GLY A 195 -11.44 -0.22 -3.47
CA GLY A 195 -10.37 0.62 -4.02
C GLY A 195 -10.65 2.12 -3.89
N SER A 196 -11.92 2.54 -3.87
CA SER A 196 -12.30 3.94 -3.61
C SER A 196 -11.84 4.52 -2.27
N GLY A 197 -11.38 3.67 -1.35
CA GLY A 197 -10.75 4.09 -0.08
C GLY A 197 -9.27 4.49 -0.22
N LEU A 198 -8.65 4.30 -1.38
CA LEU A 198 -7.27 4.69 -1.65
C LEU A 198 -7.17 6.12 -2.18
N THR A 199 -6.04 6.75 -1.95
CA THR A 199 -5.73 8.05 -2.54
C THR A 199 -5.63 7.92 -4.06
N ALA A 200 -6.39 8.74 -4.79
CA ALA A 200 -6.26 8.86 -6.23
C ALA A 200 -4.93 9.53 -6.60
N VAL A 201 -4.33 9.08 -7.69
CA VAL A 201 -3.12 9.71 -8.24
C VAL A 201 -3.53 10.86 -9.16
N THR A 202 -2.95 12.03 -8.95
CA THR A 202 -3.18 13.21 -9.78
C THR A 202 -1.87 13.82 -10.24
N ALA A 203 -1.91 14.46 -11.39
CA ALA A 203 -0.82 15.24 -11.93
C ALA A 203 -1.38 16.51 -12.60
N THR A 204 -0.53 17.49 -12.82
CA THR A 204 -0.80 18.72 -13.56
C THR A 204 0.12 18.80 -14.76
N ASP A 205 -0.35 19.47 -15.79
CA ASP A 205 0.39 19.80 -16.99
C ASP A 205 0.36 21.32 -17.16
N ASP A 206 1.51 21.92 -17.52
CA ASP A 206 1.64 23.39 -17.61
C ASP A 206 0.86 23.94 -18.82
N GLU A 207 0.77 23.15 -19.89
CA GLU A 207 0.05 23.50 -21.11
C GLU A 207 -1.45 23.20 -21.01
N GLY A 208 -1.84 22.43 -19.97
CA GLY A 208 -3.23 22.02 -19.71
C GLY A 208 -3.67 20.80 -20.52
N ASP A 209 -2.72 20.00 -20.98
CA ASP A 209 -3.00 18.79 -21.75
C ASP A 209 -3.65 17.70 -20.90
N SER A 210 -4.39 16.83 -21.58
CA SER A 210 -5.13 15.75 -20.92
C SER A 210 -4.20 14.64 -20.47
N ILE A 211 -4.09 14.45 -19.15
CA ILE A 211 -3.21 13.45 -18.55
C ILE A 211 -3.90 12.09 -18.45
N THR A 212 -3.20 11.06 -18.87
CA THR A 212 -3.58 9.65 -18.66
C THR A 212 -2.55 8.92 -17.80
N PHE A 213 -3.03 7.98 -16.97
CA PHE A 213 -2.19 7.21 -16.07
C PHE A 213 -2.18 5.73 -16.44
N SER A 214 -1.04 5.08 -16.27
CA SER A 214 -0.88 3.63 -16.43
C SER A 214 0.13 3.07 -15.44
N VAL A 215 -0.03 1.79 -15.08
CA VAL A 215 0.97 1.06 -14.29
C VAL A 215 1.98 0.44 -15.26
N THR A 216 3.23 0.85 -15.17
CA THR A 216 4.29 0.45 -16.11
C THR A 216 5.31 -0.52 -15.51
N SER A 217 5.35 -0.66 -14.19
CA SER A 217 6.21 -1.63 -13.50
C SER A 217 5.55 -2.05 -12.17
N GLY A 218 5.81 -3.29 -11.74
CA GLY A 218 5.17 -3.87 -10.57
C GLY A 218 3.72 -4.28 -10.84
N SER A 219 2.94 -4.45 -9.78
CA SER A 219 1.52 -4.80 -9.86
C SER A 219 0.74 -4.19 -8.71
N VAL A 220 -0.48 -3.76 -8.99
CA VAL A 220 -1.44 -3.35 -7.97
C VAL A 220 -1.94 -4.57 -7.20
N PRO A 221 -2.49 -4.41 -5.96
CA PRO A 221 -3.09 -5.53 -5.24
C PRO A 221 -4.15 -6.25 -6.06
N GLY A 222 -4.17 -7.58 -5.94
CA GLY A 222 -5.17 -8.39 -6.64
C GLY A 222 -6.61 -7.95 -6.32
N GLY A 223 -7.49 -7.97 -7.32
CA GLY A 223 -8.88 -7.53 -7.21
C GLY A 223 -9.10 -6.02 -7.36
N LEU A 224 -8.04 -5.22 -7.32
CA LEU A 224 -8.10 -3.78 -7.60
C LEU A 224 -7.73 -3.48 -9.05
N THR A 225 -8.31 -2.41 -9.56
CA THR A 225 -7.97 -1.82 -10.86
C THR A 225 -7.57 -0.36 -10.65
N PHE A 226 -6.40 0.00 -11.17
CA PHE A 226 -5.97 1.39 -11.29
C PHE A 226 -6.43 1.93 -12.64
N ASN A 227 -7.26 2.96 -12.64
CA ASN A 227 -7.90 3.51 -13.83
C ASN A 227 -7.01 4.56 -14.51
N SER A 228 -7.20 4.77 -15.82
CA SER A 228 -6.43 5.75 -16.60
C SER A 228 -6.65 7.20 -16.17
N ASN A 229 -7.65 7.50 -15.36
CA ASN A 229 -7.87 8.81 -14.75
C ASN A 229 -7.26 8.94 -13.33
N GLY A 230 -6.41 7.99 -12.91
CA GLY A 230 -5.75 7.99 -11.61
C GLY A 230 -6.60 7.51 -10.43
N THR A 231 -7.85 7.12 -10.65
CA THR A 231 -8.75 6.60 -9.60
C THR A 231 -8.64 5.09 -9.46
N TRP A 232 -9.26 4.56 -8.40
CA TRP A 232 -9.28 3.15 -8.09
C TRP A 232 -10.68 2.57 -8.20
N SER A 233 -10.77 1.30 -8.62
CA SER A 233 -12.00 0.52 -8.65
C SER A 233 -11.74 -0.94 -8.26
N GLY A 234 -12.82 -1.71 -8.04
CA GLY A 234 -12.73 -3.08 -7.55
C GLY A 234 -12.60 -3.18 -6.04
N ASN A 235 -12.43 -4.40 -5.55
CA ASN A 235 -12.20 -4.71 -4.14
C ASN A 235 -10.94 -5.58 -4.01
N ALA A 236 -10.11 -5.28 -3.02
CA ALA A 236 -8.89 -6.05 -2.76
C ALA A 236 -9.24 -7.53 -2.51
N ASN A 237 -8.44 -8.44 -3.04
CA ASN A 237 -8.56 -9.85 -2.67
C ASN A 237 -8.21 -10.06 -1.20
N SER A 238 -8.68 -11.16 -0.60
CA SER A 238 -8.25 -11.55 0.74
C SER A 238 -6.77 -11.89 0.78
N VAL A 239 -6.12 -11.55 1.88
CA VAL A 239 -4.71 -11.86 2.14
C VAL A 239 -4.58 -12.61 3.48
N SER A 240 -3.65 -13.56 3.53
CA SER A 240 -3.38 -14.33 4.76
C SER A 240 -2.52 -13.57 5.77
N SER A 241 -1.76 -12.58 5.30
CA SER A 241 -0.91 -11.69 6.10
C SER A 241 -0.87 -10.31 5.46
N SER A 242 -0.45 -9.29 6.20
CA SER A 242 -0.23 -7.96 5.65
C SER A 242 0.66 -8.02 4.42
N THR A 243 0.16 -7.55 3.29
CA THR A 243 0.84 -7.61 1.99
C THR A 243 0.91 -6.22 1.39
N THR A 244 2.13 -5.77 1.07
CA THR A 244 2.35 -4.48 0.41
C THR A 244 2.73 -4.70 -1.05
N SER A 245 1.94 -4.13 -1.95
CA SER A 245 2.22 -4.08 -3.38
C SER A 245 2.96 -2.78 -3.71
N THR A 246 4.04 -2.89 -4.47
CA THR A 246 4.82 -1.74 -4.97
C THR A 246 4.73 -1.71 -6.48
N PHE A 247 4.44 -0.55 -7.06
CA PHE A 247 4.27 -0.38 -8.49
C PHE A 247 4.65 1.04 -8.92
N THR A 248 4.99 1.20 -10.20
CA THR A 248 5.32 2.49 -10.81
C THR A 248 4.17 2.92 -11.72
N VAL A 249 3.71 4.14 -11.50
CA VAL A 249 2.72 4.80 -12.35
C VAL A 249 3.43 5.76 -13.30
N THR A 250 3.05 5.70 -14.57
CA THR A 250 3.41 6.68 -15.60
C THR A 250 2.23 7.60 -15.83
N ALA A 251 2.46 8.89 -15.76
CA ALA A 251 1.56 9.94 -16.24
C ALA A 251 2.03 10.35 -17.64
N SER A 252 1.10 10.45 -18.59
CA SER A 252 1.37 10.88 -19.96
C SER A 252 0.33 11.92 -20.39
N ASP A 253 0.79 12.99 -21.01
CA ASP A 253 0.00 14.00 -21.73
C ASP A 253 -0.30 13.61 -23.19
N GLY A 254 0.29 12.52 -23.67
CA GLY A 254 0.23 12.05 -25.06
C GLY A 254 1.55 12.23 -25.81
N THR A 255 2.40 13.13 -25.35
CA THR A 255 3.71 13.48 -25.95
C THR A 255 4.84 13.13 -25.01
N ASN A 256 4.80 13.65 -23.79
CA ASN A 256 5.79 13.43 -22.75
C ASN A 256 5.26 12.50 -21.65
N THR A 257 6.16 12.01 -20.81
CA THR A 257 5.82 11.14 -19.69
C THR A 257 6.64 11.46 -18.44
N SER A 258 6.03 11.29 -17.30
CA SER A 258 6.72 11.23 -16.02
C SER A 258 6.35 9.97 -15.25
N THR A 259 7.20 9.53 -14.33
CA THR A 259 6.97 8.29 -13.57
C THR A 259 7.12 8.51 -12.08
N ARG A 260 6.31 7.77 -11.28
CA ARG A 260 6.40 7.79 -9.82
C ARG A 260 6.05 6.44 -9.22
N GLN A 261 6.79 6.05 -8.18
CA GLN A 261 6.56 4.80 -7.48
C GLN A 261 5.60 4.98 -6.30
N TYR A 262 4.66 4.05 -6.16
CA TYR A 262 3.65 4.01 -5.10
C TYR A 262 3.57 2.64 -4.45
N THR A 263 2.95 2.61 -3.27
CA THR A 263 2.64 1.39 -2.55
C THR A 263 1.19 1.39 -2.08
N VAL A 264 0.61 0.19 -2.00
CA VAL A 264 -0.69 -0.07 -1.35
C VAL A 264 -0.53 -1.29 -0.46
N THR A 265 -1.00 -1.20 0.78
CA THR A 265 -0.98 -2.32 1.73
C THR A 265 -2.38 -2.90 1.89
N VAL A 266 -2.50 -4.23 1.86
CA VAL A 266 -3.73 -4.95 2.18
C VAL A 266 -3.48 -5.79 3.42
N ASN A 267 -4.35 -5.66 4.43
CA ASN A 267 -4.30 -6.39 5.68
C ASN A 267 -5.43 -7.43 5.75
N PRO A 268 -5.22 -8.59 6.42
CA PRO A 268 -6.33 -9.46 6.77
C PRO A 268 -7.27 -8.75 7.75
N VAL A 269 -8.56 -9.07 7.67
CA VAL A 269 -9.60 -8.55 8.55
C VAL A 269 -10.03 -9.66 9.51
N TYR A 270 -10.14 -9.33 10.79
CA TYR A 270 -10.59 -10.24 11.85
C TYR A 270 -11.92 -9.78 12.44
N VAL A 271 -12.85 -10.70 12.60
CA VAL A 271 -14.11 -10.49 13.32
C VAL A 271 -14.14 -11.44 14.52
N VAL A 272 -14.41 -10.88 15.70
CA VAL A 272 -14.59 -11.63 16.95
C VAL A 272 -16.06 -11.56 17.33
N LEU A 273 -16.72 -12.70 17.44
CA LEU A 273 -18.12 -12.78 17.88
C LEU A 273 -18.17 -13.27 19.33
N SER A 274 -18.98 -12.60 20.15
CA SER A 274 -19.24 -12.93 21.57
C SER A 274 -20.72 -12.84 21.84
N GLY A 275 -21.20 -13.57 22.86
CA GLY A 275 -22.60 -13.61 23.20
C GLY A 275 -23.44 -14.36 22.15
N SER A 276 -24.59 -13.81 21.79
CA SER A 276 -25.46 -14.37 20.74
C SER A 276 -25.97 -13.28 19.82
N GLY A 277 -26.19 -13.62 18.55
CA GLY A 277 -26.65 -12.67 17.55
C GLY A 277 -26.71 -13.24 16.15
N THR A 278 -26.71 -12.34 15.18
CA THR A 278 -26.61 -12.67 13.75
C THR A 278 -25.47 -11.86 13.15
N TRP A 279 -24.55 -12.53 12.49
CA TRP A 279 -23.48 -11.90 11.73
C TRP A 279 -23.77 -12.02 10.24
N THR A 280 -23.72 -10.92 9.52
CA THR A 280 -23.98 -10.88 8.07
C THR A 280 -22.70 -10.53 7.32
N PRO A 281 -22.13 -11.48 6.55
CA PRO A 281 -21.00 -11.17 5.68
C PRO A 281 -21.38 -10.09 4.67
N ALA A 282 -20.53 -9.09 4.46
CA ALA A 282 -20.75 -8.12 3.38
C ALA A 282 -20.80 -8.85 2.02
N SER A 283 -21.54 -8.28 1.05
CA SER A 283 -21.82 -8.93 -0.24
C SER A 283 -20.54 -9.29 -1.03
N ASN A 284 -19.47 -8.52 -0.86
CA ASN A 284 -18.19 -8.71 -1.52
C ASN A 284 -17.29 -9.74 -0.82
N ILE A 285 -17.55 -10.13 0.44
CA ILE A 285 -16.77 -11.18 1.13
C ILE A 285 -17.19 -12.54 0.56
N THR A 286 -16.29 -13.23 -0.12
CA THR A 286 -16.59 -14.51 -0.76
C THR A 286 -16.26 -15.71 0.12
N SER A 287 -15.20 -15.61 0.92
CA SER A 287 -14.74 -16.69 1.80
C SER A 287 -14.03 -16.16 3.04
N ALA A 288 -13.95 -17.00 4.08
CA ALA A 288 -13.20 -16.70 5.30
C ALA A 288 -12.67 -17.98 5.96
N GLU A 289 -11.60 -17.84 6.73
CA GLU A 289 -11.19 -18.81 7.72
C GLU A 289 -12.04 -18.62 8.97
N ILE A 290 -12.60 -19.70 9.52
CA ILE A 290 -13.54 -19.67 10.65
C ILE A 290 -13.07 -20.63 11.74
N LEU A 291 -12.94 -20.13 12.96
CA LEU A 291 -12.64 -20.89 14.17
C LEU A 291 -13.78 -20.72 15.16
N ILE A 292 -14.38 -21.84 15.58
CA ILE A 292 -15.50 -21.92 16.54
C ILE A 292 -15.01 -22.67 17.75
N VAL A 293 -15.08 -22.06 18.93
CA VAL A 293 -14.56 -22.61 20.18
C VAL A 293 -15.70 -22.66 21.22
N GLY A 294 -16.00 -23.83 21.74
CA GLY A 294 -16.95 -24.02 22.81
C GLY A 294 -16.46 -23.46 24.17
N GLY A 295 -17.32 -23.20 25.10
CA GLY A 295 -16.91 -22.82 26.47
C GLY A 295 -16.26 -24.00 27.17
N GLY A 296 -15.19 -23.76 27.94
CA GLY A 296 -14.55 -24.78 28.77
C GLY A 296 -15.37 -25.10 30.03
N ALA A 297 -15.23 -26.29 30.59
CA ALA A 297 -15.87 -26.64 31.86
C ALA A 297 -15.09 -26.15 33.07
N SER A 298 -15.74 -25.99 34.20
CA SER A 298 -15.04 -25.80 35.48
C SER A 298 -14.28 -27.05 35.90
N GLY A 299 -13.22 -26.86 36.68
CA GLY A 299 -12.69 -27.94 37.46
C GLY A 299 -13.73 -28.43 38.49
N ALA A 300 -13.57 -29.66 38.98
CA ALA A 300 -14.42 -30.15 40.04
C ALA A 300 -13.92 -29.70 41.42
N ARG A 301 -14.82 -29.77 42.40
CA ARG A 301 -14.53 -29.62 43.80
C ARG A 301 -14.96 -30.89 44.56
N SER A 302 -14.22 -31.23 45.58
CA SER A 302 -14.55 -32.32 46.48
C SER A 302 -14.14 -31.96 47.92
N PRO A 303 -14.95 -32.26 48.91
CA PRO A 303 -14.61 -31.95 50.30
C PRO A 303 -13.51 -32.84 50.89
N ASN A 304 -13.31 -34.05 50.37
CA ASN A 304 -12.43 -35.06 50.99
C ASN A 304 -11.31 -35.57 50.13
N VAL A 305 -11.31 -35.24 48.84
CA VAL A 305 -10.31 -35.72 47.88
C VAL A 305 -9.96 -34.63 46.90
N SER A 306 -8.77 -34.70 46.27
CA SER A 306 -8.45 -33.80 45.18
C SER A 306 -9.25 -34.17 43.94
N SER A 307 -9.65 -33.17 43.16
CA SER A 307 -10.65 -33.30 42.10
C SER A 307 -10.03 -33.19 40.71
N GLY A 308 -10.71 -33.75 39.73
CA GLY A 308 -10.30 -33.67 38.33
C GLY A 308 -10.39 -32.25 37.74
N GLY A 309 -9.52 -31.94 36.79
CA GLY A 309 -9.58 -30.72 35.99
C GLY A 309 -10.73 -30.75 34.99
N GLY A 310 -11.28 -29.59 34.66
CA GLY A 310 -12.30 -29.42 33.61
C GLY A 310 -11.73 -29.67 32.21
N GLY A 311 -12.55 -30.29 31.35
CA GLY A 311 -12.23 -30.42 29.95
C GLY A 311 -12.37 -29.07 29.19
N ALA A 312 -11.59 -28.87 28.17
CA ALA A 312 -11.75 -27.74 27.29
C ALA A 312 -13.04 -27.84 26.46
N GLY A 313 -13.55 -26.73 25.97
CA GLY A 313 -14.51 -26.68 24.89
C GLY A 313 -13.95 -27.34 23.63
N GLY A 314 -14.82 -27.97 22.86
CA GLY A 314 -14.48 -28.47 21.55
C GLY A 314 -14.17 -27.33 20.61
N ILE A 315 -13.40 -27.63 19.60
CA ILE A 315 -13.06 -26.66 18.54
C ILE A 315 -13.51 -27.20 17.20
N VAL A 316 -14.09 -26.35 16.38
CA VAL A 316 -14.43 -26.65 14.99
C VAL A 316 -13.82 -25.58 14.11
N HIS A 317 -13.00 -25.98 13.13
CA HIS A 317 -12.22 -25.08 12.29
C HIS A 317 -12.46 -25.36 10.81
N ARG A 318 -12.50 -24.29 10.02
CA ARG A 318 -12.50 -24.36 8.56
C ARG A 318 -11.57 -23.30 7.99
N ALA A 319 -10.52 -23.73 7.30
CA ALA A 319 -9.50 -22.84 6.74
C ALA A 319 -10.03 -21.92 5.62
N SER A 320 -11.08 -22.37 4.92
CA SER A 320 -11.75 -21.55 3.90
C SER A 320 -13.22 -21.99 3.78
N TYR A 321 -14.12 -21.21 4.34
CA TYR A 321 -15.57 -21.36 4.17
C TYR A 321 -16.04 -20.38 3.10
N THR A 322 -16.69 -20.88 2.03
CA THR A 322 -17.29 -20.04 0.98
C THR A 322 -18.71 -19.67 1.38
N PHE A 323 -18.97 -18.36 1.51
CA PHE A 323 -20.29 -17.85 1.86
C PHE A 323 -21.26 -17.96 0.69
N THR A 324 -22.41 -18.56 0.97
CA THR A 324 -23.50 -18.67 0.00
C THR A 324 -24.30 -17.36 -0.09
N SER A 325 -25.20 -17.25 -1.08
CA SER A 325 -26.14 -16.14 -1.16
C SER A 325 -27.08 -16.07 0.05
N THR A 326 -27.44 -17.23 0.59
CA THR A 326 -28.28 -17.33 1.81
C THR A 326 -27.55 -16.79 3.03
N ASP A 327 -26.27 -17.15 3.25
CA ASP A 327 -25.47 -16.63 4.37
C ASP A 327 -25.39 -15.10 4.33
N LYS A 328 -25.31 -14.52 3.12
CA LYS A 328 -25.22 -13.07 2.91
C LYS A 328 -26.55 -12.34 3.02
N SER A 329 -27.66 -12.98 2.65
CA SER A 329 -28.99 -12.34 2.66
C SER A 329 -29.70 -12.45 3.99
N SER A 330 -29.58 -13.61 4.67
CA SER A 330 -30.26 -13.89 5.93
C SER A 330 -29.37 -13.64 7.16
N GLY A 331 -28.08 -13.59 6.94
CA GLY A 331 -27.07 -13.60 8.01
C GLY A 331 -26.94 -14.99 8.63
N ILE A 332 -25.94 -15.15 9.46
CA ILE A 332 -25.57 -16.38 10.16
C ILE A 332 -25.83 -16.18 11.64
N ALA A 333 -26.83 -16.87 12.17
CA ALA A 333 -27.13 -16.84 13.61
C ALA A 333 -26.02 -17.56 14.39
N TYR A 334 -25.61 -16.99 15.52
CA TYR A 334 -24.60 -17.57 16.38
C TYR A 334 -24.92 -17.42 17.85
N SER A 335 -24.35 -18.31 18.67
CA SER A 335 -24.32 -18.23 20.11
C SER A 335 -23.00 -18.75 20.63
N VAL A 336 -22.32 -17.95 21.46
CA VAL A 336 -21.05 -18.33 22.06
C VAL A 336 -21.29 -18.90 23.42
N GLY A 337 -20.74 -20.10 23.66
CA GLY A 337 -20.88 -20.83 24.93
C GLY A 337 -20.10 -20.17 26.06
N ALA A 338 -20.76 -19.99 27.21
CA ALA A 338 -20.09 -19.54 28.40
C ALA A 338 -19.22 -20.64 29.01
N GLY A 339 -18.17 -20.26 29.73
CA GLY A 339 -17.41 -21.18 30.57
C GLY A 339 -18.24 -21.68 31.76
N GLY A 340 -17.97 -22.89 32.21
CA GLY A 340 -18.60 -23.44 33.44
C GLY A 340 -18.09 -22.71 34.68
N ASN A 341 -18.97 -22.22 35.52
CA ASN A 341 -18.58 -21.57 36.77
C ASN A 341 -17.93 -22.56 37.76
N GLY A 342 -16.82 -22.16 38.35
CA GLY A 342 -16.16 -22.95 39.41
C GLY A 342 -17.04 -23.15 40.61
N VAL A 343 -16.88 -24.29 41.27
CA VAL A 343 -17.67 -24.63 42.46
C VAL A 343 -17.03 -23.96 43.67
N GLY A 344 -17.79 -23.03 44.26
CA GLY A 344 -17.38 -22.23 45.41
C GLY A 344 -17.52 -22.94 46.76
N ILE A 345 -17.08 -22.20 47.80
CA ILE A 345 -17.23 -22.62 49.20
C ILE A 345 -18.59 -22.15 49.68
N SER A 346 -19.45 -23.09 50.04
CA SER A 346 -20.66 -22.78 50.84
C SER A 346 -20.61 -23.59 52.14
N PRO A 347 -20.74 -22.94 53.30
CA PRO A 347 -20.74 -23.65 54.58
C PRO A 347 -21.92 -24.65 54.76
N GLU A 348 -22.95 -24.48 53.94
CA GLU A 348 -24.18 -25.29 54.02
C GLU A 348 -24.27 -26.40 52.97
N ALA A 349 -23.38 -26.36 51.93
CA ALA A 349 -23.38 -27.32 50.83
C ALA A 349 -22.12 -28.17 50.87
N TYR A 350 -22.21 -29.38 51.37
CA TYR A 350 -21.24 -30.46 51.16
C TYR A 350 -21.26 -30.95 49.67
N ASP A 351 -21.76 -30.14 48.77
CA ASP A 351 -21.91 -30.48 47.38
C ASP A 351 -20.58 -30.34 46.65
N GLY A 352 -19.92 -31.48 46.45
CA GLY A 352 -18.92 -31.61 45.38
C GLY A 352 -19.64 -31.45 44.04
N GLY A 353 -18.95 -31.00 43.01
CA GLY A 353 -19.55 -30.89 41.67
C GLY A 353 -18.67 -30.16 40.71
N TYR A 354 -19.21 -29.94 39.55
CA TYR A 354 -18.64 -29.18 38.45
C TYR A 354 -19.75 -28.55 37.60
N ASN A 355 -19.39 -27.62 36.74
CA ASN A 355 -20.28 -27.10 35.73
C ASN A 355 -19.64 -27.31 34.34
N ASN A 356 -20.41 -27.88 33.43
CA ASN A 356 -20.00 -28.02 32.03
C ASN A 356 -19.90 -26.65 31.37
N GLY A 357 -19.08 -26.56 30.35
CA GLY A 357 -19.08 -25.42 29.42
C GLY A 357 -20.32 -25.40 28.52
N GLY A 358 -20.64 -24.25 27.99
CA GLY A 358 -21.73 -24.07 27.04
C GLY A 358 -21.28 -24.39 25.60
N ASP A 359 -22.22 -24.86 24.79
CA ASP A 359 -22.00 -25.07 23.36
C ASP A 359 -21.88 -23.70 22.62
N THR A 360 -20.95 -23.60 21.68
CA THR A 360 -20.89 -22.50 20.72
C THR A 360 -21.46 -22.96 19.38
N THR A 361 -22.42 -22.21 18.85
CA THR A 361 -23.10 -22.55 17.59
C THR A 361 -22.90 -21.48 16.53
N PHE A 362 -22.83 -21.90 15.25
CA PHE A 362 -22.72 -21.05 14.08
C PHE A 362 -23.55 -21.64 12.94
N ALA A 363 -24.70 -21.02 12.63
CA ALA A 363 -25.75 -21.60 11.77
C ALA A 363 -25.56 -21.14 10.31
N VAL A 364 -24.64 -21.76 9.61
CA VAL A 364 -24.43 -21.55 8.16
C VAL A 364 -25.52 -22.18 7.32
N SER A 365 -25.66 -21.79 6.06
CA SER A 365 -26.70 -22.32 5.14
C SER A 365 -26.65 -23.86 4.97
N GLY A 366 -25.50 -24.48 5.22
CA GLY A 366 -25.33 -25.95 5.19
C GLY A 366 -25.73 -26.68 6.48
N GLY A 367 -26.18 -25.97 7.51
CA GLY A 367 -26.54 -26.52 8.82
C GLY A 367 -25.83 -25.81 9.97
N THR A 368 -26.23 -26.14 11.21
CA THR A 368 -25.62 -25.57 12.40
C THR A 368 -24.34 -26.31 12.77
N ILE A 369 -23.23 -25.60 12.79
CA ILE A 369 -21.93 -26.07 13.29
C ILE A 369 -21.90 -25.84 14.77
N THR A 370 -21.57 -26.88 15.57
CA THR A 370 -21.55 -26.82 17.03
C THR A 370 -20.17 -27.24 17.57
N ALA A 371 -19.51 -26.31 18.21
CA ALA A 371 -18.38 -26.62 19.09
C ALA A 371 -18.93 -26.87 20.47
N LYS A 372 -18.82 -28.12 20.93
CA LYS A 372 -19.38 -28.57 22.20
C LYS A 372 -18.70 -27.91 23.40
N GLY A 373 -19.46 -27.59 24.42
CA GLY A 373 -18.88 -27.18 25.70
C GLY A 373 -18.04 -28.27 26.34
N GLY A 374 -17.05 -27.89 27.14
CA GLY A 374 -16.17 -28.81 27.85
C GLY A 374 -16.92 -29.64 28.92
N GLY A 375 -16.41 -30.83 29.17
CA GLY A 375 -16.94 -31.73 30.23
C GLY A 375 -16.29 -31.46 31.59
N GLY A 376 -17.07 -31.38 32.65
CA GLY A 376 -16.59 -31.15 34.02
C GLY A 376 -15.72 -32.28 34.57
N GLY A 377 -14.76 -31.93 35.41
CA GLY A 377 -13.89 -32.90 36.09
C GLY A 377 -14.65 -33.78 37.13
N ALA A 378 -14.07 -34.92 37.50
CA ALA A 378 -14.62 -35.78 38.55
C ALA A 378 -14.50 -35.15 39.95
N GLY A 379 -15.53 -35.32 40.79
CA GLY A 379 -15.54 -34.87 42.16
C GLY A 379 -16.25 -35.87 43.08
N TYR A 380 -16.17 -35.64 44.36
CA TYR A 380 -16.86 -36.42 45.37
C TYR A 380 -17.67 -35.50 46.28
N GLY A 381 -18.97 -35.77 46.45
CA GLY A 381 -19.85 -35.18 47.47
C GLY A 381 -19.77 -36.02 48.69
N GLY A 382 -19.25 -35.46 49.82
CA GLY A 382 -19.17 -36.20 51.10
C GLY A 382 -20.50 -36.28 51.75
N ASN A 383 -20.70 -37.35 52.59
CA ASN A 383 -21.78 -37.39 53.51
C ASN A 383 -21.71 -36.18 54.45
N SER A 384 -22.79 -35.39 54.52
CA SER A 384 -22.89 -34.34 55.52
C SER A 384 -23.26 -35.00 56.88
N PRO A 385 -22.44 -34.80 57.91
CA PRO A 385 -22.84 -35.30 59.26
C PRO A 385 -24.09 -34.60 59.82
N HIS A 386 -24.56 -33.54 59.11
CA HIS A 386 -25.72 -32.76 59.53
C HIS A 386 -27.00 -32.98 58.68
N LYS A 387 -26.93 -33.81 57.62
CA LYS A 387 -28.13 -34.24 56.87
C LYS A 387 -28.16 -35.75 56.76
N SER A 388 -28.97 -36.41 57.69
CA SER A 388 -29.30 -37.79 57.55
C SER A 388 -30.16 -38.01 56.31
N GLY A 389 -29.66 -38.83 55.38
CA GLY A 389 -30.42 -39.23 54.18
C GLY A 389 -29.75 -38.97 52.80
N PHE A 390 -28.59 -38.34 52.74
CA PHE A 390 -27.83 -38.23 51.49
C PHE A 390 -26.72 -39.28 51.47
N GLY A 391 -26.84 -40.27 50.61
CA GLY A 391 -25.75 -41.20 50.31
C GLY A 391 -24.55 -40.46 49.69
N SER A 392 -23.36 -41.06 49.80
CA SER A 392 -22.16 -40.58 49.12
C SER A 392 -22.44 -40.44 47.62
N SER A 393 -22.47 -39.22 47.13
CA SER A 393 -22.67 -38.94 45.67
C SER A 393 -21.34 -38.76 45.00
N TYR A 394 -21.06 -39.63 44.06
CA TYR A 394 -19.89 -39.51 43.15
C TYR A 394 -20.30 -38.73 41.93
N TYR A 395 -19.50 -37.72 41.61
CA TYR A 395 -19.64 -36.98 40.37
C TYR A 395 -18.62 -37.53 39.38
N ALA A 396 -19.08 -38.39 38.49
CA ALA A 396 -18.27 -38.86 37.38
C ALA A 396 -17.87 -37.69 36.48
N PRO A 397 -16.68 -37.72 35.82
CA PRO A 397 -16.34 -36.69 34.85
C PRO A 397 -17.33 -36.76 33.70
N SER A 398 -17.69 -35.61 33.15
CA SER A 398 -18.64 -35.55 32.05
C SER A 398 -17.94 -35.49 30.71
N GLN A 399 -18.62 -36.03 29.69
CA GLN A 399 -18.26 -35.83 28.31
C GLN A 399 -18.53 -34.37 27.91
N GLY A 400 -17.73 -33.86 26.99
CA GLY A 400 -17.86 -32.54 26.43
C GLY A 400 -17.07 -32.43 25.13
N GLY A 401 -16.86 -31.24 24.64
CA GLY A 401 -15.96 -30.98 23.56
C GLY A 401 -14.61 -31.65 23.77
N SER A 402 -14.05 -31.45 24.98
CA SER A 402 -13.06 -32.36 25.56
C SER A 402 -13.60 -32.87 26.90
N GLY A 403 -13.22 -34.06 27.31
CA GLY A 403 -13.72 -34.72 28.51
C GLY A 403 -13.05 -34.23 29.80
N GLY A 404 -13.76 -34.27 30.92
CA GLY A 404 -13.22 -33.96 32.23
C GLY A 404 -12.26 -35.05 32.76
N GLY A 405 -11.34 -34.63 33.65
CA GLY A 405 -10.36 -35.52 34.29
C GLY A 405 -10.99 -36.40 35.37
N GLY A 406 -10.50 -37.64 35.49
CA GLY A 406 -10.94 -38.61 36.52
C GLY A 406 -10.44 -38.25 37.93
N ALA A 407 -11.20 -38.66 38.97
CA ALA A 407 -10.79 -38.58 40.37
C ALA A 407 -11.49 -39.65 41.18
N TRP A 408 -10.99 -39.96 42.39
CA TRP A 408 -11.58 -40.93 43.33
C TRP A 408 -12.15 -42.20 42.65
N GLU A 409 -13.34 -42.69 43.00
CA GLU A 409 -13.87 -43.97 42.51
C GLU A 409 -14.21 -44.02 41.01
N SER A 410 -14.46 -42.87 40.37
CA SER A 410 -14.53 -42.79 38.90
C SER A 410 -13.13 -42.59 38.27
N GLY A 411 -12.29 -43.63 38.37
CA GLY A 411 -10.89 -43.55 37.95
C GLY A 411 -10.62 -43.20 36.49
N THR A 412 -11.63 -43.31 35.62
CA THR A 412 -11.51 -43.08 34.20
C THR A 412 -11.91 -41.63 33.83
N GLY A 413 -11.09 -40.93 33.10
CA GLY A 413 -11.45 -39.64 32.50
C GLY A 413 -12.54 -39.80 31.44
N ALA A 414 -13.36 -38.76 31.28
CA ALA A 414 -14.41 -38.78 30.27
C ALA A 414 -13.88 -38.64 28.86
N THR A 415 -14.57 -39.21 27.90
CA THR A 415 -14.23 -39.09 26.47
C THR A 415 -14.74 -37.75 25.89
N SER A 416 -14.15 -37.33 24.79
CA SER A 416 -14.71 -36.25 23.96
C SER A 416 -16.00 -36.73 23.25
N ASN A 417 -16.97 -35.83 23.12
CA ASN A 417 -18.16 -35.99 22.27
C ASN A 417 -18.27 -34.92 21.19
N GLN A 418 -17.14 -34.24 20.85
CA GLN A 418 -17.11 -33.29 19.76
C GLN A 418 -17.41 -34.02 18.43
N ALA A 419 -18.49 -33.60 17.78
CA ALA A 419 -18.89 -34.16 16.49
C ALA A 419 -18.04 -33.64 15.36
N ASP A 420 -17.87 -34.45 14.33
CA ASP A 420 -17.28 -34.05 13.06
C ASP A 420 -18.35 -33.47 12.12
N PHE A 421 -17.97 -32.47 11.35
CA PHE A 421 -18.81 -31.85 10.33
C PHE A 421 -18.13 -31.93 8.97
N THR A 422 -18.89 -32.22 7.93
CA THR A 422 -18.34 -32.35 6.56
C THR A 422 -17.62 -31.08 6.12
N GLY A 423 -16.35 -31.20 5.82
CA GLY A 423 -15.48 -30.11 5.37
C GLY A 423 -14.98 -29.18 6.49
N TRP A 424 -15.24 -29.52 7.76
CA TRP A 424 -14.66 -28.86 8.93
C TRP A 424 -13.74 -29.85 9.65
N THR A 425 -12.77 -29.33 10.38
CA THR A 425 -11.90 -30.14 11.24
C THR A 425 -12.30 -29.89 12.70
N SER A 426 -12.60 -30.97 13.41
CA SER A 426 -13.03 -30.92 14.81
C SER A 426 -11.89 -31.37 15.73
N TYR A 427 -11.80 -30.79 16.91
CA TYR A 427 -10.79 -31.08 17.92
C TYR A 427 -11.44 -31.24 19.30
N GLY A 428 -10.93 -32.22 20.04
CA GLY A 428 -11.30 -32.49 21.40
C GLY A 428 -10.82 -33.88 21.82
N ASN A 429 -10.32 -34.01 23.04
CA ASN A 429 -9.76 -35.26 23.53
C ASN A 429 -10.33 -35.63 24.93
N SER A 430 -10.08 -36.86 25.35
CA SER A 430 -10.48 -37.36 26.67
C SER A 430 -9.69 -36.71 27.79
N GLY A 431 -10.29 -36.63 28.97
CA GLY A 431 -9.58 -36.38 30.21
C GLY A 431 -8.67 -37.53 30.61
N GLY A 432 -7.71 -37.24 31.47
CA GLY A 432 -6.80 -38.22 32.04
C GLY A 432 -7.48 -39.14 33.06
N ASN A 433 -6.91 -40.32 33.29
CA ASN A 433 -7.36 -41.28 34.27
C ASN A 433 -6.69 -41.06 35.63
N ARG A 434 -7.39 -41.34 36.70
CA ARG A 434 -6.77 -41.47 38.00
C ARG A 434 -6.01 -42.79 38.13
N VAL A 435 -4.84 -42.73 38.75
CA VAL A 435 -4.09 -43.93 39.15
C VAL A 435 -4.60 -44.40 40.52
N SER A 436 -4.88 -45.70 40.68
CA SER A 436 -5.32 -46.30 41.93
C SER A 436 -4.24 -46.26 43.01
N GLY A 437 -4.61 -45.96 44.27
CA GLY A 437 -3.69 -45.87 45.44
C GLY A 437 -4.30 -45.04 46.55
N GLU A 438 -3.69 -45.01 47.74
CA GLU A 438 -4.22 -44.33 48.94
C GLU A 438 -4.22 -42.80 48.88
N ASN A 439 -3.50 -42.19 47.95
CA ASN A 439 -3.44 -40.73 47.80
C ASN A 439 -4.29 -40.31 46.60
N TYR A 440 -5.20 -39.41 46.83
CA TYR A 440 -6.34 -39.06 45.97
C TYR A 440 -6.07 -37.80 45.14
N SER A 441 -5.09 -37.85 44.20
CA SER A 441 -4.89 -36.76 43.25
C SER A 441 -5.84 -36.88 42.08
N GLY A 442 -6.30 -35.74 41.54
CA GLY A 442 -7.17 -35.65 40.39
C GLY A 442 -6.38 -35.69 39.08
N ALA A 443 -6.95 -36.24 38.02
CA ALA A 443 -6.36 -36.22 36.69
C ALA A 443 -6.67 -34.91 35.95
N GLY A 444 -5.90 -34.59 34.89
CA GLY A 444 -6.13 -33.40 34.04
C GLY A 444 -7.34 -33.58 33.14
N GLY A 445 -8.01 -32.49 32.81
CA GLY A 445 -9.04 -32.44 31.77
C GLY A 445 -8.42 -32.53 30.37
N GLY A 446 -9.20 -33.02 29.41
CA GLY A 446 -8.78 -33.10 28.00
C GLY A 446 -8.64 -31.71 27.38
N GLY A 447 -7.68 -31.55 26.49
CA GLY A 447 -7.52 -30.37 25.64
C GLY A 447 -7.87 -30.64 24.18
N ALA A 448 -7.84 -29.64 23.36
CA ALA A 448 -8.16 -29.77 21.93
C ALA A 448 -7.14 -30.61 21.16
N ALA A 449 -5.84 -30.46 21.45
CA ALA A 449 -4.77 -31.17 20.74
C ALA A 449 -4.34 -32.48 21.45
N ALA A 450 -4.50 -32.56 22.76
CA ALA A 450 -4.04 -33.71 23.53
C ALA A 450 -5.01 -34.09 24.66
N ALA A 451 -5.04 -35.37 25.02
CA ALA A 451 -5.73 -35.83 26.19
C ALA A 451 -5.11 -35.28 27.50
N GLY A 452 -5.91 -35.18 28.55
CA GLY A 452 -5.39 -34.85 29.87
C GLY A 452 -4.45 -35.94 30.38
N SER A 453 -3.48 -35.56 31.20
CA SER A 453 -2.54 -36.47 31.83
C SER A 453 -3.22 -37.25 32.98
N ASN A 454 -2.82 -38.50 33.12
CA ASN A 454 -3.20 -39.26 34.30
C ASN A 454 -2.60 -38.63 35.56
N SER A 455 -3.34 -38.74 36.69
CA SER A 455 -2.74 -38.39 37.96
C SER A 455 -1.69 -39.45 38.38
N THR A 456 -0.82 -39.07 39.29
CA THR A 456 0.01 -40.00 40.06
C THR A 456 -0.54 -40.13 41.47
N VAL A 457 0.05 -41.03 42.29
CA VAL A 457 -0.30 -41.16 43.70
C VAL A 457 -0.15 -39.83 44.44
N ALA A 458 0.86 -39.02 44.10
CA ALA A 458 1.21 -37.79 44.78
C ALA A 458 0.72 -36.52 44.06
N ALA A 459 0.77 -36.49 42.76
CA ALA A 459 0.57 -35.29 41.94
C ALA A 459 -0.70 -35.39 41.08
N GLY A 460 -1.35 -34.25 40.90
CA GLY A 460 -2.41 -34.09 39.91
C GLY A 460 -1.89 -34.26 38.48
N GLY A 461 -2.74 -34.72 37.58
CA GLY A 461 -2.44 -34.78 36.14
C GLY A 461 -2.52 -33.41 35.50
N ALA A 462 -1.59 -33.12 34.61
CA ALA A 462 -1.64 -31.89 33.81
C ALA A 462 -2.81 -31.89 32.82
N GLY A 463 -3.35 -30.74 32.53
CA GLY A 463 -4.36 -30.54 31.51
C GLY A 463 -3.81 -30.86 30.10
N GLY A 464 -4.68 -31.36 29.23
CA GLY A 464 -4.34 -31.63 27.85
C GLY A 464 -4.04 -30.32 27.08
N ALA A 465 -3.07 -30.38 26.18
CA ALA A 465 -2.70 -29.20 25.39
C ALA A 465 -3.84 -28.77 24.46
N GLY A 466 -3.99 -27.47 24.28
CA GLY A 466 -4.82 -26.85 23.27
C GLY A 466 -4.18 -26.88 21.87
N GLN A 467 -4.99 -26.56 20.88
CA GLN A 467 -4.59 -26.54 19.47
C GLN A 467 -4.09 -25.15 19.06
N LEU A 468 -2.93 -25.12 18.36
CA LEU A 468 -2.41 -23.90 17.76
C LEU A 468 -3.07 -23.60 16.42
N PHE A 469 -3.54 -22.35 16.26
CA PHE A 469 -4.01 -21.80 14.99
C PHE A 469 -3.16 -20.58 14.66
N SER A 470 -2.17 -20.76 13.78
CA SER A 470 -1.18 -19.73 13.41
C SER A 470 -1.79 -18.49 12.75
N SER A 471 -2.98 -18.62 12.21
CA SER A 471 -3.75 -17.50 11.64
C SER A 471 -4.33 -16.55 12.70
N PHE A 472 -4.40 -16.97 13.95
CA PHE A 472 -5.06 -16.26 15.06
C PHE A 472 -4.12 -15.99 16.25
N THR A 473 -2.83 -15.78 16.00
CA THR A 473 -1.81 -15.59 17.06
C THR A 473 -2.03 -14.38 17.97
N SER A 474 -2.81 -13.40 17.52
CA SER A 474 -3.22 -12.24 18.33
C SER A 474 -4.41 -12.54 19.26
N TYR A 475 -4.98 -13.73 19.20
CA TYR A 475 -6.14 -14.18 19.95
C TYR A 475 -5.82 -15.45 20.75
N GLY A 476 -6.69 -15.79 21.70
CA GLY A 476 -6.45 -16.93 22.56
C GLY A 476 -5.19 -16.74 23.42
N GLU A 477 -4.54 -17.82 23.77
CA GLU A 477 -3.21 -17.80 24.40
C GLU A 477 -2.12 -17.88 23.30
N SER A 478 -1.81 -16.74 22.67
CA SER A 478 -0.85 -16.67 21.54
C SER A 478 -1.21 -17.62 20.38
N GLY A 479 -2.50 -17.72 20.05
CA GLY A 479 -3.02 -18.61 19.00
C GLY A 479 -3.37 -20.02 19.46
N TYR A 480 -3.12 -20.38 20.70
CA TYR A 480 -3.60 -21.63 21.27
C TYR A 480 -5.00 -21.47 21.85
N PHE A 481 -5.83 -22.49 21.64
CA PHE A 481 -7.22 -22.57 22.14
C PHE A 481 -7.51 -23.96 22.67
N GLY A 482 -8.38 -24.04 23.66
CA GLY A 482 -8.90 -25.29 24.16
C GLY A 482 -7.88 -26.09 25.00
N GLY A 483 -7.15 -25.44 25.89
CA GLY A 483 -6.33 -26.14 26.90
C GLY A 483 -7.18 -26.76 28.01
N GLY A 484 -6.91 -27.98 28.41
CA GLY A 484 -7.59 -28.64 29.54
C GLY A 484 -7.13 -28.11 30.90
N GLY A 485 -7.96 -28.19 31.95
CA GLY A 485 -7.59 -27.83 33.32
C GLY A 485 -6.72 -28.88 34.00
N GLY A 486 -5.76 -28.46 34.84
CA GLY A 486 -4.95 -29.34 35.68
C GLY A 486 -5.78 -29.97 36.81
N GLY A 487 -5.50 -31.20 37.18
CA GLY A 487 -6.12 -31.89 38.33
C GLY A 487 -5.56 -31.40 39.68
N GLY A 488 -6.35 -31.47 40.73
CA GLY A 488 -5.90 -31.14 42.09
C GLY A 488 -4.82 -32.11 42.58
N SER A 489 -3.74 -31.60 43.18
CA SER A 489 -2.63 -32.38 43.74
C SER A 489 -2.88 -32.67 45.22
N ASN A 490 -2.64 -33.92 45.68
CA ASN A 490 -2.88 -34.28 47.08
C ASN A 490 -1.65 -34.04 47.98
N THR A 491 -0.48 -34.53 47.62
CA THR A 491 0.72 -34.52 48.47
C THR A 491 1.88 -33.74 47.92
N THR A 492 1.77 -33.12 46.72
CA THR A 492 2.84 -32.28 46.14
C THR A 492 2.63 -30.82 46.47
N ALA A 493 3.73 -30.09 46.66
CA ALA A 493 3.72 -28.66 46.91
C ALA A 493 3.65 -27.83 45.59
N SER A 494 3.18 -28.43 44.48
CA SER A 494 3.06 -27.77 43.18
C SER A 494 1.73 -28.06 42.50
N ALA A 495 1.24 -27.09 41.78
CA ALA A 495 0.09 -27.22 40.90
C ALA A 495 0.35 -28.23 39.78
N ALA A 496 -0.71 -28.98 39.40
CA ALA A 496 -0.73 -29.62 38.10
C ALA A 496 -1.06 -28.55 37.03
N ALA A 497 -0.18 -28.35 36.09
CA ALA A 497 -0.34 -27.29 35.09
C ALA A 497 -1.58 -27.48 34.24
N GLY A 498 -2.28 -26.40 33.93
CA GLY A 498 -3.25 -26.36 32.84
C GLY A 498 -2.56 -26.54 31.47
N GLY A 499 -3.32 -26.96 30.47
CA GLY A 499 -2.83 -27.08 29.10
C GLY A 499 -2.71 -25.70 28.46
N ASN A 500 -1.69 -25.51 27.59
CA ASN A 500 -1.62 -24.33 26.71
C ASN A 500 -2.95 -24.15 25.97
N GLY A 501 -3.38 -22.91 25.75
CA GLY A 501 -4.71 -22.62 25.22
C GLY A 501 -5.70 -22.29 26.31
N GLY A 502 -5.20 -21.75 27.41
CA GLY A 502 -5.95 -21.11 28.46
C GLY A 502 -6.45 -22.05 29.55
N GLY A 503 -5.89 -23.25 29.71
CA GLY A 503 -6.24 -24.15 30.79
C GLY A 503 -5.83 -23.64 32.18
N GLY A 504 -6.69 -23.76 33.19
CA GLY A 504 -6.38 -23.37 34.58
C GLY A 504 -5.58 -24.45 35.31
N ASP A 505 -4.67 -24.05 36.20
CA ASP A 505 -3.85 -24.95 37.04
C ASP A 505 -4.67 -25.59 38.17
N GLY A 506 -4.31 -26.80 38.51
CA GLY A 506 -4.94 -27.53 39.64
C GLY A 506 -4.51 -26.98 40.99
N GLY A 507 -5.40 -27.10 41.98
CA GLY A 507 -5.14 -26.71 43.37
C GLY A 507 -4.10 -27.60 44.04
N TYR A 508 -3.33 -27.06 44.99
CA TYR A 508 -2.28 -27.75 45.73
C TYR A 508 -2.13 -27.19 47.14
N ALA A 509 -1.28 -27.80 48.01
CA ALA A 509 -0.91 -27.26 49.31
C ALA A 509 0.59 -26.98 49.40
N SER A 510 0.99 -25.88 50.04
CA SER A 510 2.39 -25.42 50.08
C SER A 510 3.39 -26.40 50.72
N ASN A 511 2.94 -27.29 51.61
CA ASN A 511 3.75 -28.32 52.28
C ASN A 511 3.43 -29.74 51.83
N GLY A 512 2.60 -29.95 50.83
CA GLY A 512 2.22 -31.25 50.32
C GLY A 512 1.25 -32.03 51.24
N SER A 513 1.00 -31.58 52.47
CA SER A 513 0.08 -32.18 53.43
C SER A 513 -0.94 -31.16 53.89
N GLY A 514 -2.09 -31.60 54.44
CA GLY A 514 -3.23 -30.73 54.79
C GLY A 514 -2.98 -29.61 55.80
N GLY A 515 -1.74 -29.42 56.31
CA GLY A 515 -1.42 -28.38 57.29
C GLY A 515 -0.78 -27.10 56.72
N GLY A 516 -0.55 -27.01 55.40
CA GLY A 516 0.00 -25.80 54.74
C GLY A 516 -1.08 -24.89 54.14
N THR A 517 -0.67 -23.79 53.53
CA THR A 517 -1.57 -22.94 52.76
C THR A 517 -2.10 -23.72 51.56
N ILE A 518 -3.43 -23.73 51.43
CA ILE A 518 -4.15 -24.43 50.37
C ILE A 518 -4.43 -23.42 49.26
N TYR A 519 -4.03 -23.75 48.03
CA TYR A 519 -4.29 -22.99 46.82
C TYR A 519 -5.44 -23.65 46.06
N SER A 520 -6.41 -22.85 45.66
CA SER A 520 -7.54 -23.25 44.80
C SER A 520 -7.07 -23.59 43.39
N GLY A 521 -7.88 -24.32 42.63
CA GLY A 521 -7.69 -24.38 41.17
C GLY A 521 -7.86 -22.99 40.55
N THR A 522 -7.08 -22.69 39.54
CA THR A 522 -7.16 -21.39 38.85
C THR A 522 -8.20 -21.42 37.73
N ASN A 523 -8.72 -20.25 37.41
CA ASN A 523 -9.63 -20.07 36.28
C ASN A 523 -8.88 -20.24 34.96
N ALA A 524 -9.58 -20.71 33.98
CA ALA A 524 -9.16 -20.69 32.59
C ALA A 524 -9.20 -19.26 31.99
N ILE A 525 -8.52 -19.05 30.86
CA ILE A 525 -8.51 -17.78 30.13
C ILE A 525 -9.79 -17.67 29.29
N ASP A 526 -10.50 -16.56 29.40
CA ASP A 526 -11.71 -16.28 28.62
C ASP A 526 -11.38 -16.14 27.12
N GLY A 527 -12.31 -16.56 26.26
CA GLY A 527 -12.16 -16.54 24.81
C GLY A 527 -11.26 -17.64 24.26
N THR A 528 -10.76 -18.53 25.11
CA THR A 528 -9.95 -19.70 24.72
C THR A 528 -10.72 -21.01 24.74
N GLY A 529 -11.86 -21.06 25.46
CA GLY A 529 -12.55 -22.31 25.77
C GLY A 529 -11.76 -23.25 26.70
N GLY A 530 -10.78 -22.71 27.44
CA GLY A 530 -9.96 -23.52 28.36
C GLY A 530 -10.75 -24.12 29.52
N GLY A 531 -10.37 -25.32 30.01
CA GLY A 531 -10.95 -25.95 31.22
C GLY A 531 -10.37 -25.39 32.50
N GLY A 532 -11.17 -25.23 33.54
CA GLY A 532 -10.74 -24.76 34.87
C GLY A 532 -10.00 -25.81 35.67
N GLY A 533 -9.10 -25.38 36.57
CA GLY A 533 -8.32 -26.27 37.43
C GLY A 533 -9.15 -26.95 38.53
N GLY A 534 -8.92 -28.24 38.81
CA GLY A 534 -9.53 -29.01 39.86
C GLY A 534 -9.10 -28.54 41.25
N ALA A 535 -9.98 -28.65 42.25
CA ALA A 535 -9.69 -28.26 43.63
C ALA A 535 -8.75 -29.23 44.35
N LYS A 536 -7.90 -28.72 45.25
CA LYS A 536 -7.17 -29.49 46.24
C LYS A 536 -8.08 -29.85 47.41
N ASN A 537 -7.97 -31.07 47.93
CA ASN A 537 -8.61 -31.48 49.17
C ASN A 537 -8.00 -30.73 50.38
N PRO A 538 -8.79 -29.98 51.16
CA PRO A 538 -8.29 -29.27 52.32
C PRO A 538 -8.17 -30.13 53.60
N GLY A 539 -8.57 -31.42 53.59
CA GLY A 539 -8.69 -32.25 54.77
C GLY A 539 -9.98 -31.98 55.55
N TYR A 540 -10.26 -32.87 56.53
CA TYR A 540 -11.47 -32.76 57.36
C TYR A 540 -11.51 -31.44 58.13
N GLY A 541 -12.56 -30.67 57.96
CA GLY A 541 -12.88 -29.50 58.79
C GLY A 541 -12.46 -28.11 58.26
N THR A 542 -11.74 -28.00 57.15
CA THR A 542 -11.39 -26.73 56.56
C THR A 542 -11.84 -26.64 55.10
N TYR A 543 -12.79 -25.77 54.79
CA TYR A 543 -13.44 -25.68 53.46
C TYR A 543 -12.95 -24.43 52.73
N THR A 544 -11.67 -24.39 52.34
CA THR A 544 -11.08 -23.17 51.79
C THR A 544 -10.75 -23.24 50.29
N SER A 545 -10.74 -24.43 49.66
CA SER A 545 -10.40 -24.53 48.23
C SER A 545 -11.65 -24.54 47.36
N LYS A 546 -11.60 -23.85 46.26
CA LYS A 546 -12.58 -23.88 45.16
C LYS A 546 -11.94 -24.38 43.88
N SER A 547 -12.73 -24.82 42.93
CA SER A 547 -12.28 -25.13 41.60
C SER A 547 -12.22 -23.84 40.74
N GLY A 548 -11.41 -23.87 39.69
CA GLY A 548 -11.36 -22.80 38.71
C GLY A 548 -12.56 -22.81 37.78
N ASP A 549 -12.94 -21.64 37.31
CA ASP A 549 -13.93 -21.46 36.26
C ASP A 549 -13.36 -21.94 34.93
N GLY A 550 -14.19 -22.45 34.01
CA GLY A 550 -13.87 -22.62 32.61
C GLY A 550 -13.87 -21.29 31.87
N GLY A 551 -13.09 -21.18 30.84
CA GLY A 551 -13.04 -19.98 29.96
C GLY A 551 -14.21 -19.96 28.98
N ASN A 552 -14.73 -18.79 28.67
CA ASN A 552 -15.73 -18.63 27.64
C ASN A 552 -15.19 -19.09 26.27
N GLY A 553 -16.08 -19.55 25.41
CA GLY A 553 -15.78 -19.81 24.00
C GLY A 553 -15.62 -18.54 23.20
N THR A 554 -15.43 -18.69 21.90
CA THR A 554 -15.35 -17.58 20.93
C THR A 554 -15.65 -18.08 19.52
N ILE A 555 -16.00 -17.16 18.61
CA ILE A 555 -15.96 -17.40 17.17
C ILE A 555 -15.05 -16.35 16.57
N LEU A 556 -14.03 -16.80 15.83
CA LEU A 556 -13.10 -15.94 15.10
C LEU A 556 -13.28 -16.18 13.61
N ILE A 557 -13.41 -15.08 12.87
CA ILE A 557 -13.55 -15.09 11.40
C ILE A 557 -12.45 -14.20 10.83
N LYS A 558 -11.67 -14.75 9.89
CA LYS A 558 -10.58 -14.06 9.22
C LYS A 558 -10.80 -14.09 7.72
N TYR A 559 -10.72 -12.93 7.09
CA TYR A 559 -10.78 -12.77 5.63
C TYR A 559 -9.83 -11.69 5.12
#